data_1b7ded82af477024475c977c930aec0c
#
_entry.id   1b7ded82af477024475c977c930aec0c
#
_cell.length_a   1.000
_cell.length_b   1.000
_cell.length_c   1.000
_cell.angle_alpha   90.00
_cell.angle_beta   90.00
_cell.angle_gamma   90.00
#
_symmetry.space_group_name_H-M   'P 1'
#
loop_
_entity.id
_entity.type
_entity.pdbx_description
1 polymer ?
#
loop_
_entity_poly.entity_id
_entity_poly.type
_entity_poly.pdbx_seq_one_letter_code
_entity_poly.pdbx_strand_id
1 'polypeptide(L)' 'MKLKEIIFLVEEDPVGGYTAQSLANSIFTEGETLEELKENIKDALKCHFEKEETPYFVRLHIVREERFAYA' A
#
# COMPACT_ATOMS: atom_id res chain seq x y z
N MET A 1 -5.02 5.16 -22.27
CA MET A 1 -3.61 5.34 -21.85
C MET A 1 -3.30 4.41 -20.70
N LYS A 2 -2.14 3.81 -20.73
CA LYS A 2 -1.76 2.85 -19.72
C LYS A 2 -1.38 3.54 -18.41
N LEU A 3 -1.88 3.01 -17.32
CA LEU A 3 -1.55 3.52 -16.00
C LEU A 3 -0.10 3.14 -15.68
N LYS A 4 0.72 4.12 -15.36
CA LYS A 4 2.14 3.87 -15.10
C LYS A 4 2.45 3.67 -13.62
N GLU A 5 1.68 4.31 -12.76
CA GLU A 5 1.96 4.27 -11.34
C GLU A 5 0.66 4.31 -10.54
N ILE A 6 0.62 3.55 -9.47
CA ILE A 6 -0.48 3.63 -8.52
C ILE A 6 0.12 3.91 -7.16
N ILE A 7 -0.53 4.79 -6.40
CA ILE A 7 -0.03 5.24 -5.11
C ILE A 7 -0.87 4.66 -3.98
N PHE A 8 -0.22 4.06 -3.02
CA PHE A 8 -0.86 3.56 -1.81
C PHE A 8 -0.40 4.37 -0.61
N LEU A 9 -1.36 4.77 0.19
CA LEU A 9 -1.06 5.36 1.50
C LEU A 9 -0.86 4.20 2.47
N VAL A 10 0.32 4.14 3.05
CA VAL A 10 0.69 3.06 3.97
C VAL A 10 0.82 3.62 5.37
N GLU A 11 0.14 2.99 6.31
CA GLU A 11 0.21 3.38 7.71
C GLU A 11 0.67 2.20 8.55
N GLU A 12 1.52 2.50 9.51
CA GLU A 12 2.00 1.49 10.44
C GLU A 12 0.99 1.36 11.58
N ASP A 13 0.60 0.12 11.86
CA ASP A 13 -0.34 -0.15 12.93
C ASP A 13 0.40 -0.10 14.27
N PRO A 14 -0.15 0.57 15.29
CA PRO A 14 0.50 0.64 16.60
C PRO A 14 0.74 -0.73 17.26
N VAL A 15 -0.09 -1.71 16.92
CA VAL A 15 0.04 -3.05 17.45
C VAL A 15 0.99 -3.90 16.62
N GLY A 16 1.31 -3.44 15.43
CA GLY A 16 2.21 -4.14 14.52
C GLY A 16 1.57 -4.30 13.16
N GLY A 17 2.43 -4.43 12.15
CA GLY A 17 1.95 -4.58 10.80
C GLY A 17 1.68 -3.25 10.10
N TYR A 18 1.20 -3.35 8.88
CA TYR A 18 0.97 -2.20 8.01
C TYR A 18 -0.34 -2.34 7.26
N THR A 19 -0.97 -1.21 6.99
CA THR A 19 -2.14 -1.17 6.11
C THR A 19 -1.81 -0.32 4.90
N ALA A 20 -2.44 -0.63 3.78
CA ALA A 20 -2.23 0.11 2.55
C ALA A 20 -3.57 0.36 1.88
N GLN A 21 -3.78 1.59 1.45
CA GLN A 21 -5.00 1.99 0.77
C GLN A 21 -4.64 2.80 -0.46
N SER A 22 -5.24 2.44 -1.59
CA SER A 22 -5.04 3.18 -2.82
C SER A 22 -5.78 4.51 -2.76
N LEU A 23 -5.12 5.59 -3.18
CA LEU A 23 -5.73 6.92 -3.17
C LEU A 23 -6.73 7.12 -4.28
N ALA A 24 -6.56 6.43 -5.39
CA ALA A 24 -7.41 6.61 -6.56
C ALA A 24 -8.42 5.49 -6.79
N ASN A 25 -8.14 4.32 -6.25
CA ASN A 25 -8.98 3.14 -6.43
C ASN A 25 -9.36 2.60 -5.06
N SER A 26 -10.47 1.89 -4.98
CA SER A 26 -10.93 1.36 -3.70
C SER A 26 -10.25 0.04 -3.38
N ILE A 27 -8.94 0.07 -3.26
CA ILE A 27 -8.14 -1.11 -2.95
C ILE A 27 -7.53 -0.95 -1.57
N PHE A 28 -7.77 -1.93 -0.71
CA PHE A 28 -7.23 -1.94 0.64
C PHE A 28 -6.59 -3.30 0.91
N THR A 29 -5.42 -3.29 1.54
CA THR A 29 -4.77 -4.50 1.95
C THR A 29 -3.90 -4.24 3.17
N GLU A 30 -3.33 -5.30 3.75
CA GLU A 30 -2.49 -5.19 4.92
C GLU A 30 -1.44 -6.29 4.93
N GLY A 31 -0.47 -6.18 5.80
CA GLY A 31 0.59 -7.16 5.94
C GLY A 31 1.34 -6.95 7.24
N GLU A 32 1.97 -8.00 7.73
CA GLU A 32 2.74 -7.94 8.97
C GLU A 32 4.07 -7.22 8.78
N THR A 33 4.64 -7.34 7.58
CA THR A 33 5.90 -6.70 7.23
C THR A 33 5.73 -5.93 5.93
N LEU A 34 6.68 -5.07 5.60
CA LEU A 34 6.63 -4.36 4.32
C LEU A 34 6.74 -5.31 3.14
N GLU A 35 7.53 -6.37 3.27
CA GLU A 35 7.65 -7.37 2.22
C GLU A 35 6.33 -8.09 1.99
N GLU A 36 5.67 -8.49 3.07
CA GLU A 36 4.37 -9.14 2.97
C GLU A 36 3.33 -8.18 2.40
N LEU A 37 3.36 -6.92 2.85
CA LEU A 37 2.46 -5.91 2.33
C LEU A 37 2.61 -5.75 0.81
N LYS A 38 3.85 -5.72 0.32
CA LYS A 38 4.10 -5.59 -1.10
C LYS A 38 3.54 -6.77 -1.89
N GLU A 39 3.69 -7.98 -1.35
CA GLU A 39 3.14 -9.17 -2.00
C GLU A 39 1.62 -9.13 -2.03
N ASN A 40 1.02 -8.70 -0.92
CA ASN A 40 -0.43 -8.58 -0.84
C ASN A 40 -0.96 -7.50 -1.77
N ILE A 41 -0.21 -6.42 -1.95
CA ILE A 41 -0.57 -5.38 -2.91
C ILE A 41 -0.55 -5.94 -4.33
N LYS A 42 0.48 -6.72 -4.67
CA LYS A 42 0.56 -7.34 -5.98
C LYS A 42 -0.65 -8.24 -6.25
N ASP A 43 -1.02 -9.03 -5.26
CA ASP A 43 -2.17 -9.91 -5.39
C ASP A 43 -3.46 -9.12 -5.58
N ALA A 44 -3.63 -8.05 -4.81
CA ALA A 44 -4.81 -7.21 -4.92
C ALA A 44 -4.90 -6.56 -6.30
N LEU A 45 -3.77 -6.12 -6.84
CA LEU A 45 -3.73 -5.51 -8.16
C LEU A 45 -4.07 -6.50 -9.25
N LYS A 46 -3.62 -7.74 -9.13
CA LYS A 46 -3.96 -8.79 -10.08
C LYS A 46 -5.46 -9.04 -10.12
N CYS A 47 -6.12 -8.93 -8.97
CA CYS A 47 -7.56 -9.15 -8.89
C CYS A 47 -8.35 -7.94 -9.37
N HIS A 48 -7.81 -6.74 -9.20
CA HIS A 48 -8.53 -5.51 -9.48
C HIS A 48 -8.38 -5.03 -10.93
N PHE A 49 -7.20 -5.20 -11.50
CA PHE A 49 -6.91 -4.73 -12.86
C PHE A 49 -6.76 -5.88 -13.82
N GLU A 50 -7.14 -5.63 -15.06
CA GLU A 50 -6.85 -6.55 -16.12
C GLU A 50 -5.37 -6.43 -16.44
N LYS A 51 -4.81 -7.46 -17.03
CA LYS A 51 -3.39 -7.54 -17.31
C LYS A 51 -2.84 -6.32 -18.06
N GLU A 52 -3.63 -5.80 -18.98
CA GLU A 52 -3.20 -4.67 -19.81
C GLU A 52 -3.29 -3.34 -19.09
N GLU A 53 -4.02 -3.29 -17.99
CA GLU A 53 -4.23 -2.07 -17.23
C GLU A 53 -3.40 -2.04 -15.95
N THR A 54 -2.63 -3.09 -15.70
CA THR A 54 -1.80 -3.16 -14.50
C THR A 54 -0.73 -2.08 -14.54
N PRO A 55 -0.54 -1.33 -13.46
CA PRO A 55 0.49 -0.30 -13.44
C PRO A 55 1.89 -0.91 -13.46
N TYR A 56 2.83 -0.14 -13.97
CA TYR A 56 4.24 -0.56 -13.98
C TYR A 56 4.89 -0.38 -12.62
N PHE A 57 4.46 0.62 -11.88
CA PHE A 57 5.06 0.95 -10.60
C PHE A 57 4.01 1.11 -9.51
N VAL A 58 4.37 0.70 -8.33
CA VAL A 58 3.57 0.94 -7.14
C VAL A 58 4.39 1.82 -6.23
N ARG A 59 3.86 2.99 -5.89
CA ARG A 59 4.50 3.90 -4.96
C ARG A 59 3.84 3.77 -3.61
N LEU A 60 4.65 3.56 -2.59
CA LEU A 60 4.16 3.52 -1.21
C LEU A 60 4.47 4.84 -0.53
N HIS A 61 3.42 5.54 -0.13
CA HIS A 61 3.56 6.75 0.66
C HIS A 61 3.39 6.31 2.11
N ILE A 62 4.50 6.14 2.80
CA ILE A 62 4.51 5.57 4.15
C ILE A 62 4.43 6.68 5.19
N VAL A 63 3.39 6.64 6.02
CA VAL A 63 3.18 7.58 7.10
C VAL A 63 3.56 6.90 8.40
N ARG A 64 4.37 7.56 9.17
CA ARG A 64 4.85 7.03 10.45
C ARG A 64 4.67 8.08 11.52
N GLU A 65 4.11 7.68 12.65
CA GLU A 65 3.94 8.55 13.79
C GLU A 65 4.90 8.14 14.90
N GLU A 66 5.44 9.11 15.57
CA GLU A 66 6.33 8.85 16.68
C GLU A 66 5.97 9.76 17.83
N ARG A 67 5.96 9.22 19.02
CA ARG A 67 5.58 9.97 20.21
C ARG A 67 6.64 9.75 21.28
N PHE A 68 7.04 10.82 21.90
CA PHE A 68 7.98 10.75 23.00
C PHE A 68 7.55 11.69 24.11
N ALA A 69 8.00 11.43 25.32
CA ALA A 69 7.63 12.25 26.45
C ALA A 69 8.30 13.62 26.38
N TYR A 70 7.52 14.66 26.64
CA TYR A 70 8.02 16.03 26.59
C TYR A 70 8.99 16.34 27.72
N ALA A 71 8.70 15.87 28.90
CA ALA A 71 9.51 16.21 30.07
C ALA A 71 10.38 15.03 30.51
#